data_04dd60d2ee36ebb224845405f88aae7c
#
_entry.id   04dd60d2ee36ebb224845405f88aae7c
#
_cell.length_a   1.000
_cell.length_b   1.000
_cell.length_c   1.000
_cell.angle_alpha   90.00
_cell.angle_beta   90.00
_cell.angle_gamma   90.00
#
_symmetry.space_group_name_H-M   'P 1'
#
loop_
_entity.id
_entity.type
_entity.pdbx_description
1 polymer ?
#
loop_
_entity_poly.entity_id
_entity_poly.type
_entity_poly.pdbx_seq_one_letter_code
_entity_poly.pdbx_strand_id
1 'polypeptide(L)'
;MQPSEFESVLSGENPIARCGIGKRFFGRLHIPHQISAFPKADNDKRDKKKCDQRGDSDDNPADYRDVKIKVPHCEIHPAELNLCCHFRIKARENIFGNIFRLAGPQLTLDKLQPRLHISPMVAVNSTMLPIGTAAPDFKLPDVSGQTVSLADFKGKPLLVAFICNHCPYVKHIRSGLAQLGRDYVPRGAAIVAISSNDVENYPQDGPDKMKEEARAAGYNFPYLYDAAQAVAKNYRAACTPDFYLFDKEHRLVYRGQFDDSRPSNGLPVTGKDLREALDAVIAGKAVPSNQKPSIGCNIKWKAGNEPDYF
;
A
#
# COMPACT_ATOMS: atom_id res chain seq x y z
N MET A 1 26.08 -40.81 51.34
CA MET A 1 24.91 -41.54 51.82
C MET A 1 23.80 -41.38 50.80
N GLN A 2 23.61 -42.40 49.99
CA GLN A 2 22.40 -42.74 49.23
C GLN A 2 21.59 -43.74 50.08
N PRO A 3 20.42 -44.25 49.67
CA PRO A 3 19.28 -43.84 48.82
C PRO A 3 17.92 -44.18 49.50
N SER A 4 16.80 -44.01 48.77
CA SER A 4 15.61 -44.89 48.67
C SER A 4 14.47 -44.12 48.03
N GLU A 5 14.05 -44.41 46.81
CA GLU A 5 13.04 -45.38 46.35
C GLU A 5 11.70 -45.28 47.11
N PHE A 6 10.64 -44.96 46.38
CA PHE A 6 9.43 -45.75 46.36
C PHE A 6 8.61 -45.48 45.08
N GLU A 7 8.35 -46.57 44.40
CA GLU A 7 7.51 -46.82 43.22
C GLU A 7 6.02 -46.86 43.53
N SER A 8 5.29 -46.82 42.39
CA SER A 8 4.01 -47.51 42.06
C SER A 8 2.72 -46.82 42.51
N VAL A 9 1.58 -46.90 41.85
CA VAL A 9 0.95 -47.96 41.03
C VAL A 9 -0.35 -47.40 40.39
N LEU A 10 -0.57 -47.74 39.10
CA LEU A 10 -1.80 -48.18 38.39
C LEU A 10 -3.01 -47.26 38.26
N SER A 11 -3.39 -46.97 37.07
CA SER A 11 -4.36 -47.65 36.14
C SER A 11 -5.79 -47.14 36.27
N GLY A 12 -6.39 -46.80 35.19
CA GLY A 12 -7.81 -46.53 35.05
C GLY A 12 -8.20 -46.35 33.59
N GLU A 13 -8.69 -47.40 33.04
CA GLU A 13 -9.08 -47.70 31.67
C GLU A 13 -10.22 -46.81 31.09
N ASN A 14 -10.20 -46.79 29.75
CA ASN A 14 -11.28 -46.38 28.84
C ASN A 14 -12.64 -47.03 29.13
N PRO A 15 -13.75 -46.47 28.61
CA PRO A 15 -14.38 -47.24 27.56
C PRO A 15 -14.91 -46.45 26.34
N ILE A 16 -14.71 -47.12 25.25
CA ILE A 16 -15.27 -47.23 23.94
C ILE A 16 -16.81 -46.98 23.88
N ALA A 17 -17.24 -46.19 22.88
CA ALA A 17 -18.55 -46.42 22.24
C ALA A 17 -18.40 -46.33 20.72
N ARG A 18 -18.55 -47.49 20.08
CA ARG A 18 -18.75 -47.70 18.63
C ARG A 18 -20.19 -47.46 18.26
N CYS A 19 -20.38 -46.84 17.07
CA CYS A 19 -21.45 -47.17 16.13
C CYS A 19 -21.07 -46.45 14.84
N GLY A 20 -21.00 -46.97 13.65
CA GLY A 20 -21.48 -48.16 13.03
C GLY A 20 -22.00 -47.80 11.65
N ILE A 21 -21.34 -48.28 10.60
CA ILE A 21 -21.89 -48.69 9.29
C ILE A 21 -22.34 -47.64 8.29
N GLY A 22 -21.72 -47.68 7.10
CA GLY A 22 -22.28 -47.15 5.85
C GLY A 22 -21.28 -47.20 4.67
N LYS A 23 -21.33 -48.31 3.95
CA LYS A 23 -20.47 -48.66 2.78
C LYS A 23 -20.86 -47.91 1.52
N ARG A 24 -19.80 -47.62 0.71
CA ARG A 24 -19.71 -47.62 -0.76
C ARG A 24 -20.52 -46.60 -1.55
N PHE A 25 -19.81 -45.83 -2.38
CA PHE A 25 -19.97 -45.89 -3.83
C PHE A 25 -18.72 -45.34 -4.54
N PHE A 26 -18.09 -46.20 -5.33
CA PHE A 26 -17.10 -45.87 -6.34
C PHE A 26 -17.86 -45.30 -7.55
N GLY A 27 -17.47 -44.12 -8.00
CA GLY A 27 -17.90 -43.53 -9.27
C GLY A 27 -16.72 -42.91 -10.00
N ARG A 28 -16.07 -43.69 -10.87
CA ARG A 28 -15.15 -43.19 -11.89
C ARG A 28 -15.96 -42.30 -12.85
N LEU A 29 -15.60 -41.03 -12.96
CA LEU A 29 -16.06 -40.20 -14.08
C LEU A 29 -14.89 -40.04 -15.05
N HIS A 30 -15.09 -40.63 -16.22
CA HIS A 30 -14.32 -40.46 -17.43
C HIS A 30 -14.54 -39.06 -17.99
N ILE A 31 -13.47 -38.32 -18.29
CA ILE A 31 -13.51 -37.08 -19.06
C ILE A 31 -12.92 -37.40 -20.45
N PRO A 32 -13.67 -37.22 -21.52
CA PRO A 32 -13.08 -37.36 -22.85
C PRO A 32 -12.37 -36.06 -23.26
N HIS A 33 -11.15 -36.24 -23.78
CA HIS A 33 -10.43 -35.25 -24.56
C HIS A 33 -11.21 -34.90 -25.82
N GLN A 34 -11.52 -33.64 -26.03
CA GLN A 34 -11.71 -33.09 -27.36
C GLN A 34 -10.84 -31.83 -27.51
N ILE A 35 -9.84 -32.00 -28.34
CA ILE A 35 -9.04 -30.95 -28.94
C ILE A 35 -9.86 -30.40 -30.11
N SER A 36 -10.20 -29.11 -30.09
CA SER A 36 -10.62 -28.41 -31.30
C SER A 36 -9.72 -27.21 -31.54
N ALA A 37 -9.10 -27.24 -32.71
CA ALA A 37 -8.16 -26.26 -33.22
C ALA A 37 -8.86 -24.92 -33.51
N PHE A 38 -8.17 -23.82 -33.14
CA PHE A 38 -8.51 -22.48 -33.64
C PHE A 38 -7.87 -22.22 -34.99
N PRO A 39 -8.60 -21.63 -35.96
CA PRO A 39 -8.02 -21.24 -37.23
C PRO A 39 -7.22 -19.96 -37.15
N LYS A 40 -6.09 -19.94 -37.83
CA LYS A 40 -5.25 -18.79 -38.13
C LYS A 40 -6.04 -17.78 -38.95
N ALA A 41 -6.06 -16.53 -38.54
CA ALA A 41 -6.53 -15.43 -39.36
C ALA A 41 -5.36 -14.86 -40.13
N ASP A 42 -5.57 -14.79 -41.44
CA ASP A 42 -4.68 -14.29 -42.47
C ASP A 42 -4.53 -12.77 -42.43
N ASN A 43 -3.31 -12.36 -42.79
CA ASN A 43 -2.94 -10.99 -43.16
C ASN A 43 -3.70 -10.56 -44.43
N ASP A 44 -4.39 -9.43 -44.41
CA ASP A 44 -4.64 -8.70 -45.64
C ASP A 44 -4.32 -7.21 -45.49
N LYS A 45 -3.44 -6.78 -46.38
CA LYS A 45 -3.00 -5.41 -46.62
C LYS A 45 -4.02 -4.69 -47.50
N ARG A 46 -4.21 -3.42 -47.25
CA ARG A 46 -4.73 -2.33 -48.14
C ARG A 46 -5.63 -1.42 -47.30
N ASP A 47 -5.54 -0.09 -47.25
CA ASP A 47 -5.13 0.91 -48.22
C ASP A 47 -4.84 2.23 -47.49
N LYS A 48 -3.74 2.89 -47.89
CA LYS A 48 -3.50 4.29 -47.64
C LYS A 48 -4.37 5.12 -48.57
N LYS A 49 -5.20 6.03 -48.05
CA LYS A 49 -5.65 7.17 -48.85
C LYS A 49 -5.41 8.47 -48.07
N LYS A 50 -4.60 9.29 -48.74
CA LYS A 50 -4.36 10.73 -48.54
C LYS A 50 -5.69 11.48 -48.50
N CYS A 51 -5.75 12.51 -47.63
CA CYS A 51 -6.54 13.71 -47.92
C CYS A 51 -5.65 14.93 -47.66
N ASP A 52 -5.23 15.51 -48.78
CA ASP A 52 -4.58 16.82 -48.87
C ASP A 52 -5.61 17.94 -48.96
N GLN A 53 -5.36 18.97 -48.22
CA GLN A 53 -5.46 20.44 -48.48
C GLN A 53 -6.68 21.08 -49.15
N ARG A 54 -6.99 22.20 -48.59
CA ARG A 54 -7.50 23.51 -49.05
C ARG A 54 -8.80 23.89 -48.34
N GLY A 55 -9.05 25.10 -47.93
CA GLY A 55 -8.48 26.41 -48.07
C GLY A 55 -9.43 27.41 -47.41
N ASP A 56 -8.96 28.57 -47.20
CA ASP A 56 -9.54 29.76 -46.61
C ASP A 56 -10.98 30.11 -47.02
N SER A 57 -11.75 30.70 -46.12
CA SER A 57 -12.23 32.10 -46.21
C SER A 57 -13.54 32.35 -45.40
N ASP A 58 -13.47 33.40 -44.63
CA ASP A 58 -14.41 34.49 -44.41
C ASP A 58 -15.77 34.29 -43.75
N ASP A 59 -15.87 34.98 -42.60
CA ASP A 59 -16.92 35.88 -42.12
C ASP A 59 -18.43 35.56 -42.26
N ASN A 60 -19.15 35.40 -41.17
CA ASN A 60 -20.09 36.40 -40.63
C ASN A 60 -21.00 35.81 -39.55
N PRO A 61 -21.39 36.57 -38.52
CA PRO A 61 -22.15 36.06 -37.38
C PRO A 61 -23.65 36.33 -37.54
N ALA A 62 -24.45 35.31 -37.47
CA ALA A 62 -25.87 35.51 -37.10
C ALA A 62 -26.54 34.16 -36.77
N ASP A 63 -27.30 34.20 -35.69
CA ASP A 63 -28.49 33.39 -35.44
C ASP A 63 -28.28 32.02 -34.72
N TYR A 64 -28.25 32.09 -33.40
CA TYR A 64 -28.52 30.91 -32.57
C TYR A 64 -29.99 30.97 -32.10
N ARG A 65 -30.85 30.28 -32.82
CA ARG A 65 -32.18 29.88 -32.33
C ARG A 65 -32.11 28.49 -31.74
N ASP A 66 -32.64 28.40 -30.54
CA ASP A 66 -33.06 27.23 -29.75
C ASP A 66 -32.93 25.84 -30.42
N VAL A 67 -31.96 25.06 -29.99
CA VAL A 67 -31.96 23.60 -30.17
C VAL A 67 -32.26 22.96 -28.82
N LYS A 68 -33.49 22.49 -28.65
CA LYS A 68 -33.90 21.62 -27.53
C LYS A 68 -33.26 20.26 -27.72
N ILE A 69 -32.21 19.96 -26.93
CA ILE A 69 -31.63 18.62 -26.85
C ILE A 69 -32.44 17.84 -25.80
N LYS A 70 -33.15 16.84 -26.28
CA LYS A 70 -33.83 15.85 -25.47
C LYS A 70 -32.75 14.87 -24.92
N VAL A 71 -32.49 14.90 -23.60
CA VAL A 71 -31.59 13.95 -22.94
C VAL A 71 -32.40 12.73 -22.53
N PRO A 72 -31.99 11.50 -22.88
CA PRO A 72 -32.63 10.31 -22.35
C PRO A 72 -32.21 10.11 -20.89
N HIS A 73 -33.15 9.66 -20.06
CA HIS A 73 -32.90 9.27 -18.68
C HIS A 73 -31.81 8.19 -18.60
N CYS A 74 -30.70 8.52 -17.98
CA CYS A 74 -29.70 7.58 -17.55
C CYS A 74 -29.65 7.63 -16.02
N GLU A 75 -30.08 6.57 -15.36
CA GLU A 75 -29.92 6.40 -13.92
C GLU A 75 -28.43 6.19 -13.63
N ILE A 76 -27.79 7.16 -13.03
CA ILE A 76 -26.39 7.08 -12.62
C ILE A 76 -26.35 6.63 -11.16
N HIS A 77 -25.76 5.47 -10.94
CA HIS A 77 -25.46 4.93 -9.63
C HIS A 77 -24.42 5.82 -8.89
N PRO A 78 -24.55 6.03 -7.55
CA PRO A 78 -23.76 7.06 -6.84
C PRO A 78 -22.26 6.77 -6.62
N ALA A 79 -21.64 5.88 -7.38
CA ALA A 79 -20.24 5.47 -7.18
C ALA A 79 -19.22 6.08 -8.18
N GLU A 80 -19.64 6.94 -9.13
CA GLU A 80 -18.73 7.45 -10.19
C GLU A 80 -18.73 8.99 -10.32
N LEU A 81 -18.58 9.71 -9.21
CA LEU A 81 -18.39 11.16 -9.24
C LEU A 81 -16.99 11.52 -8.75
N ASN A 82 -15.98 11.17 -9.53
CA ASN A 82 -14.64 11.75 -9.41
C ASN A 82 -13.93 11.73 -10.77
N LEU A 83 -14.37 12.60 -11.68
CA LEU A 83 -13.49 13.00 -12.79
C LEU A 83 -13.95 14.33 -13.40
N CYS A 84 -13.03 15.29 -13.39
CA CYS A 84 -12.94 16.47 -14.24
C CYS A 84 -14.10 17.50 -14.23
N CYS A 85 -13.87 18.62 -13.55
CA CYS A 85 -14.33 19.89 -14.04
C CYS A 85 -13.34 21.00 -13.69
N HIS A 86 -12.39 21.25 -14.58
CA HIS A 86 -11.73 22.54 -14.70
C HIS A 86 -12.66 23.47 -15.50
N PHE A 87 -13.56 24.14 -14.81
CA PHE A 87 -14.27 25.24 -15.41
C PHE A 87 -13.67 26.57 -14.92
N ARG A 88 -12.98 27.23 -15.82
CA ARG A 88 -12.52 28.60 -15.66
C ARG A 88 -13.73 29.52 -15.77
N ILE A 89 -14.29 29.99 -14.65
CA ILE A 89 -15.29 31.06 -14.66
C ILE A 89 -14.52 32.39 -14.65
N LYS A 90 -14.49 33.08 -15.79
CA LYS A 90 -14.19 34.49 -15.85
C LYS A 90 -15.45 35.25 -15.39
N ALA A 91 -15.50 35.69 -14.16
CA ALA A 91 -16.52 36.64 -13.71
C ALA A 91 -16.18 38.03 -14.29
N ARG A 92 -17.06 38.55 -15.11
CA ARG A 92 -17.11 39.97 -15.45
C ARG A 92 -17.64 40.73 -14.23
N GLU A 93 -16.80 41.60 -13.69
CA GLU A 93 -17.23 42.67 -12.80
C GLU A 93 -18.10 43.63 -13.57
N ASN A 94 -19.25 43.91 -13.02
CA ASN A 94 -20.06 45.12 -13.00
C ASN A 94 -21.54 44.77 -13.08
N ILE A 95 -22.20 44.99 -11.99
CA ILE A 95 -23.58 45.44 -11.73
C ILE A 95 -23.94 44.90 -10.33
N PHE A 96 -23.82 45.73 -9.32
CA PHE A 96 -24.65 45.90 -8.14
C PHE A 96 -23.92 46.82 -7.15
N GLY A 97 -23.89 48.08 -7.54
CA GLY A 97 -23.68 49.14 -6.57
C GLY A 97 -25.00 49.40 -5.83
N ASN A 98 -24.86 49.70 -4.55
CA ASN A 98 -25.89 50.23 -3.67
C ASN A 98 -27.09 49.33 -3.35
N ILE A 99 -27.04 48.70 -2.21
CA ILE A 99 -28.04 48.60 -1.12
C ILE A 99 -27.41 47.69 -0.06
N PHE A 100 -26.93 48.22 1.02
CA PHE A 100 -26.93 47.70 2.39
C PHE A 100 -25.94 48.49 3.26
N ARG A 101 -26.38 49.68 3.64
CA ARG A 101 -25.89 50.31 4.86
C ARG A 101 -26.95 50.07 5.94
N LEU A 102 -26.79 49.03 6.71
CA LEU A 102 -27.35 48.92 8.05
C LEU A 102 -26.35 48.19 8.91
N ALA A 103 -25.93 48.88 9.98
CA ALA A 103 -24.89 48.47 10.90
C ALA A 103 -25.34 47.23 11.72
N GLY A 104 -24.56 46.18 11.64
CA GLY A 104 -24.52 45.06 12.59
C GLY A 104 -23.08 44.59 12.72
N PRO A 105 -22.65 44.02 13.86
CA PRO A 105 -21.27 43.66 14.06
C PRO A 105 -20.83 42.65 13.00
N GLN A 106 -19.77 43.01 12.26
CA GLN A 106 -19.15 42.13 11.27
C GLN A 106 -18.60 40.88 11.94
N LEU A 107 -19.37 39.81 11.92
CA LEU A 107 -18.87 38.48 12.10
C LEU A 107 -17.96 38.19 10.90
N THR A 108 -16.64 38.30 11.12
CA THR A 108 -15.66 37.93 10.12
C THR A 108 -15.83 36.44 9.81
N LEU A 109 -16.17 36.11 8.57
CA LEU A 109 -16.32 34.75 8.01
C LEU A 109 -15.02 33.94 8.05
N ASP A 110 -13.95 34.51 8.62
CA ASP A 110 -12.63 33.88 8.72
C ASP A 110 -12.51 32.78 9.82
N LYS A 111 -13.56 32.59 10.64
CA LYS A 111 -13.53 31.61 11.73
C LYS A 111 -14.29 30.31 11.46
N LEU A 112 -14.83 30.10 10.27
CA LEU A 112 -15.69 28.95 9.96
C LEU A 112 -15.21 28.08 8.78
N GLN A 113 -13.97 28.23 8.34
CA GLN A 113 -13.38 27.23 7.47
C GLN A 113 -12.60 26.22 8.31
N PRO A 114 -13.07 24.96 8.43
CA PRO A 114 -12.18 23.91 8.88
C PRO A 114 -11.02 23.88 7.87
N ARG A 115 -9.83 24.28 8.31
CA ARG A 115 -8.62 24.08 7.52
C ARG A 115 -8.46 22.56 7.38
N LEU A 116 -8.95 22.03 6.26
CA LEU A 116 -8.56 20.70 5.83
C LEU A 116 -7.05 20.76 5.59
N HIS A 117 -6.29 20.36 6.58
CA HIS A 117 -4.84 20.28 6.52
C HIS A 117 -4.48 19.02 5.71
N ILE A 118 -4.82 19.04 4.41
CA ILE A 118 -4.32 18.01 3.49
C ILE A 118 -2.87 18.37 3.24
N SER A 119 -1.95 17.76 3.99
CA SER A 119 -0.53 17.84 3.68
C SER A 119 -0.30 17.38 2.25
N PRO A 120 0.31 18.20 1.38
CA PRO A 120 0.57 17.79 0.01
C PRO A 120 1.41 16.50 0.02
N MET A 121 1.17 15.60 -0.95
CA MET A 121 2.00 14.42 -1.15
C MET A 121 3.37 14.89 -1.67
N VAL A 122 4.30 15.08 -0.75
CA VAL A 122 5.69 15.45 -1.06
C VAL A 122 6.52 14.17 -1.04
N ALA A 123 7.31 13.96 -2.09
CA ALA A 123 8.32 12.90 -2.09
C ALA A 123 9.48 13.31 -1.19
N VAL A 124 9.82 12.47 -0.23
CA VAL A 124 10.93 12.68 0.70
C VAL A 124 11.85 11.46 0.73
N ASN A 125 13.09 11.67 1.12
CA ASN A 125 14.07 10.59 1.30
C ASN A 125 13.99 10.05 2.73
N SER A 126 14.40 8.78 2.90
CA SER A 126 14.60 8.23 4.25
C SER A 126 15.72 8.95 5.00
N THR A 127 15.62 8.98 6.34
CA THR A 127 16.57 9.68 7.22
C THR A 127 17.92 8.97 7.36
N MET A 128 18.03 7.74 6.83
CA MET A 128 19.23 6.93 6.86
C MET A 128 19.75 6.67 8.29
N LEU A 129 18.92 6.04 9.13
CA LEU A 129 19.27 5.61 10.49
C LEU A 129 20.66 4.95 10.54
N PRO A 130 21.55 5.25 11.52
CA PRO A 130 22.92 4.72 11.55
C PRO A 130 22.95 3.18 11.55
N ILE A 131 23.83 2.59 10.74
CA ILE A 131 24.09 1.15 10.74
C ILE A 131 24.59 0.71 12.12
N GLY A 132 24.18 -0.48 12.56
CA GLY A 132 24.46 -1.01 13.90
C GLY A 132 23.47 -0.58 14.98
N THR A 133 22.54 0.34 14.66
CA THR A 133 21.46 0.73 15.59
C THR A 133 20.65 -0.52 15.97
N ALA A 134 20.35 -0.72 17.25
CA ALA A 134 19.44 -1.76 17.70
C ALA A 134 18.03 -1.48 17.18
N ALA A 135 17.30 -2.52 16.78
CA ALA A 135 15.93 -2.38 16.34
C ALA A 135 15.09 -1.75 17.47
N PRO A 136 14.45 -0.59 17.23
CA PRO A 136 13.51 -0.04 18.18
C PRO A 136 12.36 -1.03 18.44
N ASP A 137 11.96 -1.17 19.71
CA ASP A 137 10.89 -2.09 20.09
C ASP A 137 9.54 -1.66 19.53
N PHE A 138 8.71 -2.64 19.23
CA PHE A 138 7.32 -2.43 18.85
C PHE A 138 6.43 -3.55 19.37
N LYS A 139 5.18 -3.20 19.61
CA LYS A 139 4.10 -4.12 19.94
C LYS A 139 2.81 -3.55 19.39
N LEU A 140 2.37 -4.02 18.25
CA LEU A 140 1.29 -3.43 17.46
C LEU A 140 0.26 -4.49 17.06
N PRO A 141 -1.00 -4.12 16.85
CA PRO A 141 -1.98 -5.01 16.23
C PRO A 141 -1.68 -5.17 14.74
N ASP A 142 -1.83 -6.40 14.25
CA ASP A 142 -1.88 -6.67 12.81
C ASP A 142 -3.31 -6.50 12.27
N VAL A 143 -3.45 -6.63 10.96
CA VAL A 143 -4.76 -6.52 10.26
C VAL A 143 -5.75 -7.63 10.60
N SER A 144 -5.35 -8.66 11.34
CA SER A 144 -6.24 -9.71 11.89
C SER A 144 -6.66 -9.42 13.33
N GLY A 145 -6.09 -8.40 13.95
CA GLY A 145 -6.28 -8.04 15.35
C GLY A 145 -5.34 -8.77 16.32
N GLN A 146 -4.40 -9.58 15.81
CA GLN A 146 -3.37 -10.21 16.63
C GLN A 146 -2.28 -9.20 16.98
N THR A 147 -1.79 -9.27 18.22
CA THR A 147 -0.65 -8.45 18.63
C THR A 147 0.65 -9.09 18.17
N VAL A 148 1.46 -8.34 17.45
CA VAL A 148 2.79 -8.73 16.97
C VAL A 148 3.83 -7.80 17.57
N SER A 149 4.93 -8.36 18.08
CA SER A 149 6.00 -7.64 18.74
C SER A 149 7.37 -7.96 18.13
N LEU A 150 8.35 -7.09 18.37
CA LEU A 150 9.74 -7.36 17.97
C LEU A 150 10.26 -8.70 18.53
N ALA A 151 9.85 -9.06 19.73
CA ALA A 151 10.28 -10.31 20.40
C ALA A 151 9.87 -11.58 19.64
N ASP A 152 8.80 -11.53 18.82
CA ASP A 152 8.32 -12.68 18.05
C ASP A 152 9.28 -13.07 16.91
N PHE A 153 10.22 -12.18 16.60
CA PHE A 153 11.21 -12.36 15.53
C PHE A 153 12.63 -12.66 16.06
N LYS A 154 12.78 -12.89 17.36
CA LYS A 154 14.08 -13.15 17.98
C LYS A 154 14.89 -14.24 17.25
N GLY A 155 16.16 -13.96 16.97
CA GLY A 155 17.09 -14.89 16.32
C GLY A 155 16.89 -15.06 14.82
N LYS A 156 16.06 -14.24 14.18
CA LYS A 156 15.86 -14.20 12.73
C LYS A 156 16.30 -12.83 12.17
N PRO A 157 16.89 -12.81 10.97
CA PRO A 157 16.98 -11.55 10.24
C PRO A 157 15.57 -10.96 10.06
N LEU A 158 15.43 -9.67 10.33
CA LEU A 158 14.12 -8.99 10.31
C LEU A 158 14.14 -7.80 9.36
N LEU A 159 13.25 -7.83 8.38
CA LEU A 159 12.93 -6.69 7.54
C LEU A 159 11.69 -5.97 8.09
N VAL A 160 11.86 -4.71 8.47
CA VAL A 160 10.77 -3.80 8.81
C VAL A 160 10.54 -2.85 7.62
N ALA A 161 9.32 -2.81 7.09
CA ALA A 161 8.94 -1.99 5.96
C ALA A 161 7.81 -1.02 6.35
N PHE A 162 8.07 0.28 6.34
CA PHE A 162 7.01 1.28 6.48
C PHE A 162 6.35 1.48 5.13
N ILE A 163 5.07 1.11 5.03
CA ILE A 163 4.27 1.20 3.81
C ILE A 163 2.87 1.75 4.11
N CYS A 164 2.15 2.15 3.08
CA CYS A 164 0.74 2.49 3.18
C CYS A 164 0.00 2.13 1.88
N ASN A 165 -1.33 2.14 1.91
CA ASN A 165 -2.12 1.64 0.78
C ASN A 165 -2.24 2.63 -0.37
N HIS A 166 -2.24 3.94 -0.08
CA HIS A 166 -2.52 4.96 -1.11
C HIS A 166 -1.28 5.47 -1.85
N CYS A 167 -0.07 5.31 -1.27
CA CYS A 167 1.17 5.85 -1.83
C CYS A 167 1.49 5.25 -3.21
N PRO A 168 1.69 6.07 -4.26
CA PRO A 168 2.03 5.57 -5.59
C PRO A 168 3.37 4.82 -5.62
N TYR A 169 4.34 5.18 -4.78
CA TYR A 169 5.61 4.46 -4.67
C TYR A 169 5.44 3.06 -4.08
N VAL A 170 4.56 2.89 -3.09
CA VAL A 170 4.22 1.56 -2.53
C VAL A 170 3.45 0.73 -3.55
N LYS A 171 2.45 1.33 -4.22
CA LYS A 171 1.70 0.66 -5.30
C LYS A 171 2.60 0.18 -6.42
N HIS A 172 3.62 0.97 -6.78
CA HIS A 172 4.59 0.62 -7.80
C HIS A 172 5.35 -0.67 -7.48
N ILE A 173 5.83 -0.83 -6.23
CA ILE A 173 6.61 -2.00 -5.81
C ILE A 173 5.77 -3.14 -5.22
N ARG A 174 4.44 -3.00 -5.14
CA ARG A 174 3.50 -3.90 -4.46
C ARG A 174 3.72 -5.37 -4.77
N SER A 175 3.76 -5.71 -6.06
CA SER A 175 3.97 -7.08 -6.51
C SER A 175 5.37 -7.60 -6.19
N GLY A 176 6.39 -6.74 -6.31
CA GLY A 176 7.78 -7.06 -5.96
C GLY A 176 7.94 -7.33 -4.46
N LEU A 177 7.26 -6.54 -3.61
CA LEU A 177 7.27 -6.73 -2.16
C LEU A 177 6.58 -8.04 -1.76
N ALA A 178 5.44 -8.37 -2.37
CA ALA A 178 4.77 -9.65 -2.16
C ALA A 178 5.65 -10.83 -2.61
N GLN A 179 6.34 -10.69 -3.75
CA GLN A 179 7.27 -11.72 -4.23
C GLN A 179 8.47 -11.87 -3.28
N LEU A 180 9.01 -10.77 -2.75
CA LEU A 180 10.08 -10.80 -1.76
C LEU A 180 9.65 -11.59 -0.51
N GLY A 181 8.43 -11.42 -0.04
CA GLY A 181 7.89 -12.23 1.06
C GLY A 181 7.87 -13.72 0.74
N ARG A 182 7.40 -14.10 -0.45
CA ARG A 182 7.38 -15.51 -0.88
C ARG A 182 8.78 -16.12 -0.99
N ASP A 183 9.76 -15.33 -1.40
CA ASP A 183 11.13 -15.81 -1.63
C ASP A 183 11.92 -15.93 -0.33
N TYR A 184 11.75 -15.02 0.63
CA TYR A 184 12.66 -14.90 1.77
C TYR A 184 12.10 -15.42 3.09
N VAL A 185 10.77 -15.42 3.30
CA VAL A 185 10.17 -15.99 4.52
C VAL A 185 10.48 -17.51 4.64
N PRO A 186 10.37 -18.32 3.57
CA PRO A 186 10.75 -19.73 3.65
C PRO A 186 12.26 -19.95 3.87
N ARG A 187 13.09 -18.95 3.57
CA ARG A 187 14.55 -18.99 3.78
C ARG A 187 14.97 -18.53 5.17
N GLY A 188 14.01 -18.27 6.06
CA GLY A 188 14.24 -17.96 7.47
C GLY A 188 14.34 -16.46 7.80
N ALA A 189 14.14 -15.55 6.84
CA ALA A 189 13.99 -14.14 7.14
C ALA A 189 12.57 -13.85 7.65
N ALA A 190 12.45 -12.98 8.64
CA ALA A 190 11.18 -12.40 9.04
C ALA A 190 10.94 -11.08 8.28
N ILE A 191 9.69 -10.82 7.95
CA ILE A 191 9.27 -9.56 7.32
C ILE A 191 8.06 -9.04 8.08
N VAL A 192 8.02 -7.75 8.34
CA VAL A 192 6.87 -7.07 8.90
C VAL A 192 6.65 -5.74 8.17
N ALA A 193 5.42 -5.46 7.79
CA ALA A 193 5.03 -4.18 7.26
C ALA A 193 4.32 -3.36 8.35
N ILE A 194 4.52 -2.05 8.37
CA ILE A 194 3.91 -1.13 9.34
C ILE A 194 3.32 0.05 8.59
N SER A 195 2.05 0.39 8.87
CA SER A 195 1.44 1.65 8.45
C SER A 195 1.29 2.57 9.66
N SER A 196 1.79 3.79 9.53
CA SER A 196 1.73 4.81 10.57
C SER A 196 1.00 6.08 10.10
N ASN A 197 0.22 6.00 9.01
CA ASN A 197 -0.49 7.15 8.50
C ASN A 197 -1.70 7.53 9.38
N ASP A 198 -2.00 8.81 9.41
CA ASP A 198 -3.22 9.35 10.02
C ASP A 198 -4.46 8.90 9.23
N VAL A 199 -5.21 7.96 9.79
CA VAL A 199 -6.39 7.37 9.14
C VAL A 199 -7.64 8.24 9.22
N GLU A 200 -7.65 9.28 10.07
CA GLU A 200 -8.76 10.23 10.13
C GLU A 200 -8.79 11.08 8.86
N ASN A 201 -7.62 11.51 8.39
CA ASN A 201 -7.48 12.28 7.16
C ASN A 201 -7.20 11.40 5.93
N TYR A 202 -6.73 10.16 6.12
CA TYR A 202 -6.40 9.20 5.06
C TYR A 202 -7.06 7.84 5.33
N PRO A 203 -8.39 7.73 5.29
CA PRO A 203 -9.14 6.51 5.67
C PRO A 203 -8.82 5.29 4.82
N GLN A 204 -8.26 5.47 3.62
CA GLN A 204 -7.77 4.39 2.76
C GLN A 204 -6.57 3.62 3.35
N ASP A 205 -5.92 4.14 4.40
CA ASP A 205 -4.83 3.48 5.12
C ASP A 205 -5.28 2.87 6.45
N GLY A 206 -6.59 2.86 6.72
CA GLY A 206 -7.15 2.26 7.93
C GLY A 206 -7.05 0.73 7.96
N PRO A 207 -7.14 0.10 9.15
CA PRO A 207 -6.92 -1.34 9.34
C PRO A 207 -7.74 -2.25 8.42
N ASP A 208 -9.02 -1.93 8.17
CA ASP A 208 -9.85 -2.72 7.26
C ASP A 208 -9.32 -2.66 5.82
N LYS A 209 -8.90 -1.48 5.36
CA LYS A 209 -8.31 -1.30 4.04
C LYS A 209 -6.91 -1.91 3.94
N MET A 210 -6.13 -1.90 5.01
CA MET A 210 -4.86 -2.61 5.09
C MET A 210 -5.07 -4.13 4.96
N LYS A 211 -6.12 -4.69 5.57
CA LYS A 211 -6.50 -6.10 5.45
C LYS A 211 -6.89 -6.47 4.02
N GLU A 212 -7.71 -5.63 3.37
CA GLU A 212 -8.06 -5.79 1.96
C GLU A 212 -6.82 -5.76 1.08
N GLU A 213 -5.91 -4.80 1.30
CA GLU A 213 -4.67 -4.62 0.55
C GLU A 213 -3.72 -5.81 0.73
N ALA A 214 -3.47 -6.24 1.98
CA ALA A 214 -2.61 -7.37 2.27
C ALA A 214 -3.08 -8.65 1.55
N ARG A 215 -4.39 -8.90 1.58
CA ARG A 215 -5.01 -10.02 0.86
C ARG A 215 -4.88 -9.89 -0.65
N ALA A 216 -5.18 -8.72 -1.20
CA ALA A 216 -5.17 -8.46 -2.64
C ALA A 216 -3.74 -8.45 -3.23
N ALA A 217 -2.75 -8.01 -2.45
CA ALA A 217 -1.33 -8.07 -2.81
C ALA A 217 -0.73 -9.47 -2.65
N GLY A 218 -1.34 -10.33 -1.81
CA GLY A 218 -0.81 -11.64 -1.46
C GLY A 218 0.40 -11.55 -0.52
N TYR A 219 0.37 -10.62 0.46
CA TYR A 219 1.39 -10.54 1.49
C TYR A 219 1.29 -11.76 2.41
N ASN A 220 2.42 -12.46 2.60
CA ASN A 220 2.55 -13.61 3.49
C ASN A 220 3.29 -13.29 4.79
N PHE A 221 3.24 -12.01 5.19
CA PHE A 221 3.86 -11.46 6.39
C PHE A 221 2.88 -10.51 7.09
N PRO A 222 3.05 -10.24 8.41
CA PRO A 222 2.21 -9.34 9.17
C PRO A 222 2.20 -7.91 8.61
N TYR A 223 1.04 -7.26 8.59
CA TYR A 223 0.87 -5.85 8.28
C TYR A 223 0.24 -5.16 9.48
N LEU A 224 1.03 -4.33 10.17
CA LEU A 224 0.74 -3.75 11.48
C LEU A 224 0.27 -2.31 11.35
N TYR A 225 -0.57 -1.90 12.30
CA TYR A 225 -1.05 -0.52 12.39
C TYR A 225 -0.47 0.20 13.60
N ASP A 226 0.35 1.23 13.38
CA ASP A 226 0.95 2.11 14.39
C ASP A 226 0.07 3.36 14.57
N ALA A 227 -1.04 3.21 15.27
CA ALA A 227 -2.03 4.28 15.48
C ALA A 227 -1.45 5.50 16.20
N ALA A 228 -0.47 5.30 17.08
CA ALA A 228 0.20 6.36 17.85
C ALA A 228 1.33 7.03 17.05
N GLN A 229 1.75 6.44 15.94
CA GLN A 229 2.89 6.89 15.12
C GLN A 229 4.23 6.88 15.89
N ALA A 230 4.25 6.19 17.04
CA ALA A 230 5.41 6.14 17.90
C ALA A 230 6.51 5.24 17.34
N VAL A 231 6.12 4.12 16.71
CA VAL A 231 7.07 3.21 16.10
C VAL A 231 7.75 3.87 14.90
N ALA A 232 7.00 4.55 14.05
CA ALA A 232 7.59 5.30 12.94
C ALA A 232 8.61 6.35 13.43
N LYS A 233 8.31 7.06 14.52
CA LYS A 233 9.24 8.03 15.13
C LYS A 233 10.50 7.35 15.65
N ASN A 234 10.37 6.24 16.37
CA ASN A 234 11.51 5.50 16.93
C ASN A 234 12.45 4.97 15.85
N TYR A 235 11.90 4.55 14.70
CA TYR A 235 12.66 4.14 13.51
C TYR A 235 13.15 5.33 12.67
N ARG A 236 12.77 6.57 13.02
CA ARG A 236 13.01 7.77 12.22
C ARG A 236 12.55 7.61 10.79
N ALA A 237 11.46 6.87 10.58
CA ALA A 237 10.87 6.67 9.26
C ALA A 237 10.28 7.99 8.73
N ALA A 238 10.62 8.35 7.49
CA ALA A 238 10.20 9.62 6.90
C ALA A 238 9.20 9.43 5.75
N CYS A 239 9.30 8.31 5.04
CA CYS A 239 8.52 8.08 3.82
C CYS A 239 7.90 6.67 3.77
N THR A 240 7.07 6.47 2.77
CA THR A 240 6.59 5.15 2.36
C THR A 240 6.85 4.96 0.87
N PRO A 241 7.50 3.83 0.45
CA PRO A 241 8.09 2.79 1.29
C PRO A 241 9.41 3.24 1.96
N ASP A 242 9.68 2.73 3.18
CA ASP A 242 10.97 2.88 3.85
C ASP A 242 11.37 1.53 4.45
N PHE A 243 12.63 1.09 4.27
CA PHE A 243 13.07 -0.26 4.60
C PHE A 243 14.23 -0.27 5.58
N TYR A 244 14.12 -1.16 6.58
CA TYR A 244 15.12 -1.38 7.62
C TYR A 244 15.33 -2.89 7.77
N LEU A 245 16.53 -3.39 7.44
CA LEU A 245 16.88 -4.80 7.60
C LEU A 245 17.86 -4.95 8.78
N PHE A 246 17.49 -5.81 9.69
CA PHE A 246 18.24 -6.15 10.88
C PHE A 246 18.79 -7.57 10.76
N ASP A 247 19.96 -7.81 11.35
CA ASP A 247 20.53 -9.16 11.51
C ASP A 247 19.79 -9.98 12.59
N LYS A 248 20.31 -11.17 12.92
CA LYS A 248 19.72 -12.06 13.93
C LYS A 248 19.80 -11.50 15.36
N GLU A 249 20.71 -10.61 15.62
CA GLU A 249 20.91 -9.88 16.87
C GLU A 249 20.10 -8.59 16.90
N HIS A 250 19.28 -8.36 15.88
CA HIS A 250 18.47 -7.17 15.67
C HIS A 250 19.32 -5.87 15.62
N ARG A 251 20.50 -5.94 14.98
CA ARG A 251 21.31 -4.78 14.62
C ARG A 251 21.03 -4.39 13.18
N LEU A 252 20.83 -3.09 12.94
CA LEU A 252 20.55 -2.56 11.60
C LEU A 252 21.77 -2.80 10.68
N VAL A 253 21.55 -3.51 9.58
CA VAL A 253 22.58 -3.81 8.60
C VAL A 253 22.29 -3.23 7.22
N TYR A 254 21.02 -2.91 6.94
CA TYR A 254 20.60 -2.21 5.74
C TYR A 254 19.43 -1.27 6.04
N ARG A 255 19.48 -0.09 5.48
CA ARG A 255 18.36 0.84 5.34
C ARG A 255 18.45 1.51 3.99
N GLY A 256 17.31 1.71 3.36
CA GLY A 256 17.31 2.35 2.04
C GLY A 256 16.23 1.84 1.12
N GLN A 257 16.49 1.97 -0.18
CA GLN A 257 15.51 1.71 -1.22
C GLN A 257 15.26 0.22 -1.49
N PHE A 258 14.13 -0.08 -2.15
CA PHE A 258 13.84 -1.41 -2.68
C PHE A 258 14.76 -1.76 -3.86
N ASP A 259 14.80 -0.84 -4.82
CA ASP A 259 15.66 -0.80 -6.01
C ASP A 259 15.64 0.61 -6.62
N ASP A 260 16.23 0.77 -7.80
CA ASP A 260 16.26 2.06 -8.52
C ASP A 260 14.94 2.39 -9.25
N SER A 261 13.93 1.50 -9.24
CA SER A 261 12.65 1.74 -9.91
C SER A 261 11.80 2.79 -9.19
N ARG A 262 11.09 3.61 -9.96
CA ARG A 262 10.17 4.64 -9.47
C ARG A 262 8.93 4.69 -10.37
N PRO A 263 7.78 5.15 -9.90
CA PRO A 263 6.56 5.20 -10.71
C PRO A 263 6.71 5.87 -12.09
N SER A 264 7.69 6.78 -12.22
CA SER A 264 7.84 7.61 -13.41
C SER A 264 9.12 7.38 -14.23
N ASN A 265 10.01 6.46 -13.81
CA ASN A 265 11.30 6.31 -14.47
C ASN A 265 11.43 5.14 -15.44
N GLY A 266 10.37 4.33 -15.59
CA GLY A 266 10.32 3.22 -16.55
C GLY A 266 11.25 2.04 -16.23
N LEU A 267 11.95 2.05 -15.10
CA LEU A 267 12.80 0.92 -14.70
C LEU A 267 11.94 -0.23 -14.14
N PRO A 268 12.34 -1.48 -14.38
CA PRO A 268 11.63 -2.63 -13.85
C PRO A 268 11.78 -2.73 -12.32
N VAL A 269 10.72 -3.15 -11.65
CA VAL A 269 10.72 -3.45 -10.21
C VAL A 269 11.39 -4.81 -10.00
N THR A 270 12.56 -4.82 -9.41
CA THR A 270 13.38 -6.02 -9.17
C THR A 270 13.63 -6.32 -7.70
N GLY A 271 13.60 -5.29 -6.85
CA GLY A 271 14.01 -5.36 -5.45
C GLY A 271 15.50 -5.61 -5.28
N LYS A 272 16.33 -5.29 -6.28
CA LYS A 272 17.74 -5.69 -6.33
C LYS A 272 18.50 -5.34 -5.07
N ASP A 273 18.43 -4.10 -4.62
CA ASP A 273 19.26 -3.63 -3.50
C ASP A 273 18.86 -4.32 -2.18
N LEU A 274 17.54 -4.43 -1.95
CA LEU A 274 17.03 -5.10 -0.75
C LEU A 274 17.23 -6.61 -0.78
N ARG A 275 17.12 -7.25 -1.95
CA ARG A 275 17.40 -8.67 -2.15
C ARG A 275 18.87 -9.00 -1.91
N GLU A 276 19.79 -8.19 -2.42
CA GLU A 276 21.22 -8.33 -2.20
C GLU A 276 21.57 -8.25 -0.70
N ALA A 277 20.95 -7.31 0.01
CA ALA A 277 21.10 -7.17 1.46
C ALA A 277 20.54 -8.41 2.22
N LEU A 278 19.34 -8.89 1.86
CA LEU A 278 18.74 -10.08 2.46
C LEU A 278 19.59 -11.34 2.21
N ASP A 279 20.08 -11.52 0.98
CA ASP A 279 20.95 -12.65 0.63
C ASP A 279 22.25 -12.63 1.44
N ALA A 280 22.86 -11.47 1.62
CA ALA A 280 24.06 -11.29 2.42
C ALA A 280 23.81 -11.66 3.90
N VAL A 281 22.75 -11.11 4.50
CA VAL A 281 22.41 -11.36 5.91
C VAL A 281 22.11 -12.85 6.18
N ILE A 282 21.31 -13.48 5.31
CA ILE A 282 20.97 -14.91 5.45
C ILE A 282 22.22 -15.77 5.33
N ALA A 283 23.15 -15.40 4.45
CA ALA A 283 24.42 -16.10 4.26
C ALA A 283 25.47 -15.78 5.33
N GLY A 284 25.17 -14.92 6.32
CA GLY A 284 26.13 -14.48 7.32
C GLY A 284 27.28 -13.63 6.75
N LYS A 285 27.05 -12.97 5.61
CA LYS A 285 28.04 -12.11 4.95
C LYS A 285 27.79 -10.64 5.27
N ALA A 286 28.81 -9.81 5.09
CA ALA A 286 28.65 -8.35 5.20
C ALA A 286 27.70 -7.83 4.13
N VAL A 287 26.78 -6.95 4.55
CA VAL A 287 25.87 -6.24 3.64
C VAL A 287 26.65 -5.10 2.96
N PRO A 288 26.44 -4.85 1.65
CA PRO A 288 27.10 -3.74 0.96
C PRO A 288 26.88 -2.40 1.66
N SER A 289 27.96 -1.61 1.78
CA SER A 289 27.94 -0.32 2.48
C SER A 289 27.37 0.82 1.64
N ASN A 290 27.38 0.70 0.31
CA ASN A 290 26.84 1.72 -0.59
C ASN A 290 25.30 1.61 -0.67
N GLN A 291 24.64 2.06 0.39
CA GLN A 291 23.18 1.99 0.53
C GLN A 291 22.55 3.33 0.14
N LYS A 292 21.60 3.27 -0.79
CA LYS A 292 20.89 4.45 -1.29
C LYS A 292 19.63 4.69 -0.43
N PRO A 293 19.28 5.95 -0.12
CA PRO A 293 18.06 6.24 0.62
C PRO A 293 16.81 5.78 -0.14
N SER A 294 15.81 5.33 0.58
CA SER A 294 14.45 5.21 0.06
C SER A 294 13.92 6.58 -0.33
N ILE A 295 13.06 6.61 -1.34
CA ILE A 295 12.30 7.80 -1.70
C ILE A 295 10.83 7.42 -1.84
N GLY A 296 9.94 8.22 -1.26
CA GLY A 296 8.51 7.97 -1.31
C GLY A 296 7.69 9.12 -0.78
N CYS A 297 6.37 8.91 -0.68
CA CYS A 297 5.51 9.89 -0.06
C CYS A 297 5.84 10.02 1.42
N ASN A 298 5.83 11.25 1.94
CA ASN A 298 5.96 11.47 3.37
C ASN A 298 4.91 10.69 4.18
N ILE A 299 5.27 10.19 5.36
CA ILE A 299 4.32 9.67 6.35
C ILE A 299 3.32 10.77 6.68
N LYS A 300 2.04 10.42 6.75
CA LYS A 300 0.96 11.35 7.09
C LYS A 300 0.82 11.42 8.59
N TRP A 301 1.51 12.39 9.17
CA TRP A 301 1.49 12.63 10.61
C TRP A 301 0.16 13.23 11.04
N LYS A 302 -0.30 12.85 12.22
CA LYS A 302 -1.41 13.56 12.90
C LYS A 302 -0.95 14.96 13.25
N ALA A 303 -1.86 15.91 13.20
CA ALA A 303 -1.55 17.31 13.53
C ALA A 303 -0.95 17.42 14.95
N GLY A 304 0.21 18.04 15.04
CA GLY A 304 0.97 18.20 16.30
C GLY A 304 1.73 16.94 16.73
N ASN A 305 1.75 15.91 15.89
CA ASN A 305 2.54 14.69 16.13
C ASN A 305 3.67 14.52 15.11
N GLU A 306 4.04 15.58 14.40
CA GLU A 306 5.16 15.57 13.47
C GLU A 306 6.49 15.39 14.24
N PRO A 307 7.43 14.59 13.72
CA PRO A 307 8.74 14.42 14.36
C PRO A 307 9.66 15.62 14.08
N ASP A 308 10.69 15.77 14.91
CA ASP A 308 11.70 16.84 14.83
C ASP A 308 12.70 16.67 13.65
N TYR A 309 12.70 15.51 13.01
CA TYR A 309 13.58 15.18 11.89
C TYR A 309 12.91 15.32 10.52
N PHE A 310 11.71 15.92 10.50
CA PHE A 310 10.88 15.99 9.29
C PHE A 310 10.86 17.38 8.68
#